data_4627c5ba1d55f8078fe8151ac156f5fb
#
_entry.id   4627c5ba1d55f8078fe8151ac156f5fb
#
_cell.length_a   1.000
_cell.length_b   1.000
_cell.length_c   1.000
_cell.angle_alpha   90.00
_cell.angle_beta   90.00
_cell.angle_gamma   90.00
#
_symmetry.space_group_name_H-M   'P 1'
#
loop_
_entity.id
_entity.type
_entity.pdbx_description
1 polymer ?
#
loop_
_entity_poly.entity_id
_entity_poly.type
_entity_poly.pdbx_seq_one_letter_code
_entity_poly.pdbx_strand_id
1 'polypeptide(L)'
;MSDRETLRLDFLKAAGLADAVRAPLPGDASTRRYERLTPTSGATLMLMDQAPAAESQPCDPRWTPEQRHAAGWNAVARLSAGRIEAFAAVAAHLKSLGLSAPEIPALDAANGLALLEDFGDALFARVIEDGADETPLYLAAIEALAVLHEAGAPPETLHGPGGDWPLLTYDETALQGGADLFVDWLPKLDGRVSVDDAAIADWRTAWAPIVASGAAGASVMAHRDYHAENLIWLPQRDGAARVGMIDFQDAVRAHPSWDLHSLLQDARRDVSTALEAEALDRYFALRPGIDRAAFMADYAGLAALNEARIIGIFARLIARDGKPRYRQFLPRMWRHLNANLDQPALAPVARWFDRHVPAEVRA
;
A
#
# COMPACT_ATOMS: atom_id res chain seq x y z
N MET A 1 -17.15 -5.57 30.96
CA MET A 1 -16.76 -5.01 29.65
C MET A 1 -15.27 -4.77 29.67
N SER A 2 -14.55 -4.95 28.55
CA SER A 2 -13.15 -4.53 28.49
C SER A 2 -13.07 -2.99 28.48
N ASP A 3 -11.99 -2.39 29.00
CA ASP A 3 -11.77 -0.94 28.96
C ASP A 3 -11.93 -0.37 27.53
N ARG A 4 -11.50 -1.15 26.53
CA ARG A 4 -11.61 -0.76 25.11
C ARG A 4 -13.05 -0.67 24.62
N GLU A 5 -13.94 -1.59 25.06
CA GLU A 5 -15.36 -1.53 24.70
C GLU A 5 -16.04 -0.33 25.34
N THR A 6 -15.68 0.01 26.55
CA THR A 6 -16.19 1.21 27.23
C THR A 6 -15.82 2.47 26.43
N LEU A 7 -14.56 2.61 26.00
CA LEU A 7 -14.11 3.72 25.18
C LEU A 7 -14.90 3.83 23.86
N ARG A 8 -15.17 2.71 23.19
CA ARG A 8 -16.00 2.70 21.96
C ARG A 8 -17.42 3.20 22.21
N LEU A 9 -18.06 2.71 23.29
CA LEU A 9 -19.41 3.11 23.65
C LEU A 9 -19.50 4.59 24.03
N ASP A 10 -18.54 5.11 24.77
CA ASP A 10 -18.47 6.52 25.15
C ASP A 10 -18.26 7.41 23.90
N PHE A 11 -17.38 6.99 22.98
CA PHE A 11 -17.16 7.67 21.71
C PHE A 11 -18.44 7.71 20.85
N LEU A 12 -19.12 6.56 20.71
CA LEU A 12 -20.38 6.49 19.95
C LEU A 12 -21.47 7.33 20.60
N LYS A 13 -21.57 7.34 21.93
CA LYS A 13 -22.52 8.16 22.66
C LYS A 13 -22.25 9.65 22.45
N ALA A 14 -20.98 10.08 22.50
CA ALA A 14 -20.59 11.46 22.24
C ALA A 14 -20.92 11.90 20.80
N ALA A 15 -20.86 10.97 19.85
CA ALA A 15 -21.21 11.17 18.45
C ALA A 15 -22.74 11.06 18.16
N GLY A 16 -23.57 10.81 19.17
CA GLY A 16 -25.03 10.65 19.00
C GLY A 16 -25.46 9.32 18.40
N LEU A 17 -24.59 8.29 18.46
CA LEU A 17 -24.79 6.97 17.84
C LEU A 17 -24.91 5.84 18.89
N ALA A 18 -25.32 6.17 20.12
CA ALA A 18 -25.46 5.19 21.20
C ALA A 18 -26.39 4.02 20.85
N ASP A 19 -27.44 4.30 20.05
CA ASP A 19 -28.48 3.34 19.66
C ASP A 19 -28.24 2.73 18.26
N ALA A 20 -27.13 3.01 17.62
CA ALA A 20 -26.80 2.45 16.30
C ALA A 20 -26.58 0.93 16.40
N VAL A 21 -27.16 0.19 15.44
CA VAL A 21 -26.87 -1.24 15.29
C VAL A 21 -25.44 -1.38 14.80
N ARG A 22 -24.64 -2.20 15.49
CA ARG A 22 -23.23 -2.43 15.20
C ARG A 22 -23.03 -3.81 14.55
N ALA A 23 -22.38 -3.86 13.41
CA ALA A 23 -22.03 -5.08 12.68
C ALA A 23 -20.51 -5.11 12.46
N PRO A 24 -19.76 -5.95 13.22
CA PRO A 24 -18.33 -6.11 13.01
C PRO A 24 -18.00 -6.64 11.61
N LEU A 25 -17.00 -6.05 10.96
CA LEU A 25 -16.45 -6.58 9.72
C LEU A 25 -15.39 -7.65 10.01
N PRO A 26 -15.23 -8.64 9.11
CA PRO A 26 -14.13 -9.60 9.21
C PRO A 26 -12.78 -8.88 9.25
N GLY A 27 -11.96 -9.24 10.24
CA GLY A 27 -10.59 -8.71 10.33
C GLY A 27 -9.65 -9.37 9.32
N ASP A 28 -8.70 -8.61 8.80
CA ASP A 28 -7.59 -9.12 7.98
C ASP A 28 -6.26 -9.14 8.78
N ALA A 29 -5.14 -8.97 8.11
CA ALA A 29 -3.79 -8.95 8.70
C ALA A 29 -3.53 -7.72 9.59
N SER A 30 -4.33 -6.68 9.47
CA SER A 30 -4.25 -5.43 10.25
C SER A 30 -4.67 -5.60 11.71
N THR A 31 -4.11 -4.78 12.59
CA THR A 31 -4.57 -4.63 13.98
C THR A 31 -5.83 -3.76 14.09
N ARG A 32 -6.19 -3.06 13.02
CA ARG A 32 -7.41 -2.25 12.95
C ARG A 32 -8.66 -3.14 12.91
N ARG A 33 -9.72 -2.67 13.57
CA ARG A 33 -11.04 -3.30 13.54
C ARG A 33 -12.04 -2.30 12.99
N TYR A 34 -13.00 -2.81 12.24
CA TYR A 34 -14.07 -2.02 11.66
C TYR A 34 -15.42 -2.60 12.05
N GLU A 35 -16.36 -1.71 12.33
CA GLU A 35 -17.76 -2.05 12.55
C GLU A 35 -18.63 -1.13 11.70
N ARG A 36 -19.55 -1.71 10.93
CA ARG A 36 -20.57 -0.92 10.26
C ARG A 36 -21.64 -0.52 11.26
N LEU A 37 -21.96 0.75 11.28
CA LEU A 37 -22.97 1.35 12.15
C LEU A 37 -24.20 1.66 11.31
N THR A 38 -25.37 1.15 11.74
CA THR A 38 -26.66 1.52 11.17
C THR A 38 -27.41 2.35 12.18
N PRO A 39 -27.45 3.70 12.05
CA PRO A 39 -28.20 4.58 12.92
C PRO A 39 -29.71 4.36 12.71
N THR A 40 -30.52 4.80 13.67
CA THR A 40 -31.99 4.81 13.56
C THR A 40 -32.49 5.76 12.46
N SER A 41 -31.68 6.75 12.10
CA SER A 41 -31.90 7.70 10.99
C SER A 41 -30.58 8.12 10.40
N GLY A 42 -30.55 8.39 9.08
CA GLY A 42 -29.35 8.80 8.36
C GLY A 42 -28.65 7.66 7.63
N ALA A 43 -27.50 7.98 7.06
CA ALA A 43 -26.66 7.02 6.32
C ALA A 43 -25.87 6.12 7.27
N THR A 44 -25.48 4.94 6.79
CA THR A 44 -24.55 4.07 7.49
C THR A 44 -23.18 4.74 7.64
N LEU A 45 -22.47 4.40 8.70
CA LEU A 45 -21.12 4.85 8.99
C LEU A 45 -20.23 3.66 9.34
N MET A 46 -18.93 3.86 9.26
CA MET A 46 -17.95 2.88 9.72
C MET A 46 -17.28 3.38 11.00
N LEU A 47 -17.29 2.57 12.06
CA LEU A 47 -16.41 2.78 13.21
C LEU A 47 -15.07 2.12 12.92
N MET A 48 -14.00 2.90 12.87
CA MET A 48 -12.62 2.41 12.87
C MET A 48 -12.08 2.44 14.29
N ASP A 49 -11.57 1.29 14.74
CA ASP A 49 -10.91 1.11 16.03
C ASP A 49 -9.47 0.66 15.78
N GLN A 50 -8.54 1.59 16.02
CA GLN A 50 -7.10 1.38 15.92
C GLN A 50 -6.44 1.70 17.26
N ALA A 51 -6.47 0.75 18.19
CA ALA A 51 -5.84 0.94 19.49
C ALA A 51 -4.36 1.35 19.32
N PRO A 52 -3.90 2.43 19.98
CA PRO A 52 -2.50 2.80 19.93
C PRO A 52 -1.62 1.63 20.40
N ALA A 53 -0.65 1.22 19.59
CA ALA A 53 0.31 0.20 19.96
C ALA A 53 1.49 0.88 20.69
N ALA A 54 1.68 0.56 21.97
CA ALA A 54 2.74 1.14 22.80
C ALA A 54 4.16 0.86 22.27
N GLU A 55 4.33 -0.23 21.53
CA GLU A 55 5.62 -0.71 21.00
C GLU A 55 5.96 -0.17 19.59
N SER A 56 5.06 0.58 18.97
CA SER A 56 5.22 1.01 17.59
C SER A 56 5.27 2.55 17.53
N GLN A 57 6.47 3.09 17.32
CA GLN A 57 6.63 4.51 17.11
C GLN A 57 6.66 4.85 15.62
N PRO A 58 6.02 5.94 15.17
CA PRO A 58 6.20 6.46 13.84
C PRO A 58 7.65 6.94 13.65
N CYS A 59 8.13 6.90 12.43
CA CYS A 59 9.48 7.36 12.11
C CYS A 59 9.57 8.89 12.25
N ASP A 60 10.55 9.40 13.02
CA ASP A 60 10.91 10.82 12.95
C ASP A 60 11.53 11.10 11.57
N PRO A 61 11.07 12.13 10.84
CA PRO A 61 11.63 12.50 9.54
C PRO A 61 13.15 12.72 9.55
N ARG A 62 13.71 13.13 10.68
CA ARG A 62 15.12 13.46 10.88
C ARG A 62 16.01 12.27 11.21
N TRP A 63 15.43 11.10 11.47
CA TRP A 63 16.23 9.94 11.84
C TRP A 63 17.13 9.45 10.72
N THR A 64 18.39 9.17 11.08
CA THR A 64 19.37 8.53 10.19
C THR A 64 18.95 7.07 9.90
N PRO A 65 19.51 6.44 8.86
CA PRO A 65 19.27 5.01 8.60
C PRO A 65 19.53 4.12 9.82
N GLU A 66 20.61 4.38 10.58
CA GLU A 66 20.99 3.61 11.77
C GLU A 66 19.95 3.79 12.89
N GLN A 67 19.47 5.02 13.12
CA GLN A 67 18.41 5.28 14.10
C GLN A 67 17.10 4.59 13.71
N ARG A 68 16.77 4.56 12.41
CA ARG A 68 15.59 3.85 11.91
C ARG A 68 15.69 2.34 12.10
N HIS A 69 16.86 1.75 11.82
CA HIS A 69 17.09 0.32 12.08
C HIS A 69 16.98 0.00 13.57
N ALA A 70 17.50 0.84 14.45
CA ALA A 70 17.38 0.69 15.90
C ALA A 70 15.94 0.81 16.41
N ALA A 71 15.12 1.68 15.76
CA ALA A 71 13.71 1.85 16.11
C ALA A 71 12.79 0.74 15.53
N GLY A 72 13.28 -0.05 14.58
CA GLY A 72 12.59 -1.21 14.04
C GLY A 72 11.87 -0.98 12.72
N TRP A 73 11.12 -2.01 12.28
CA TRP A 73 10.58 -2.11 10.92
C TRP A 73 9.70 -0.93 10.50
N ASN A 74 8.83 -0.43 11.38
CA ASN A 74 7.96 0.69 11.03
C ASN A 74 8.75 1.94 10.64
N ALA A 75 9.87 2.20 11.31
CA ALA A 75 10.74 3.32 10.99
C ALA A 75 11.53 3.08 9.70
N VAL A 76 12.11 1.89 9.50
CA VAL A 76 12.82 1.52 8.27
C VAL A 76 11.89 1.66 7.07
N ALA A 77 10.71 1.07 7.15
CA ALA A 77 9.73 1.03 6.07
C ALA A 77 8.88 2.30 5.95
N ARG A 78 9.06 3.33 6.79
CA ARG A 78 8.28 4.56 6.75
C ARG A 78 6.76 4.32 6.91
N LEU A 79 6.35 3.41 7.80
CA LEU A 79 4.94 3.13 8.08
C LEU A 79 4.38 4.13 9.10
N SER A 80 3.06 4.30 9.09
CA SER A 80 2.31 5.14 10.03
C SER A 80 2.35 4.63 11.48
N ALA A 81 2.85 3.41 11.69
CA ALA A 81 2.94 2.77 13.02
C ALA A 81 1.60 2.71 13.77
N GLY A 82 0.50 2.59 13.02
CA GLY A 82 -0.83 2.50 13.61
C GLY A 82 -1.40 3.84 14.10
N ARG A 83 -0.85 4.95 13.67
CA ARG A 83 -1.34 6.30 14.06
C ARG A 83 -2.55 6.69 13.22
N ILE A 84 -3.68 6.98 13.90
CA ILE A 84 -4.91 7.39 13.25
C ILE A 84 -4.81 8.80 12.64
N GLU A 85 -3.91 9.62 13.17
CA GLU A 85 -3.60 10.95 12.66
C GLU A 85 -3.10 10.89 11.21
N ALA A 86 -2.30 9.86 10.86
CA ALA A 86 -1.87 9.59 9.50
C ALA A 86 -3.06 9.37 8.57
N PHE A 87 -3.99 8.49 8.96
CA PHE A 87 -5.21 8.25 8.20
C PHE A 87 -6.00 9.53 7.97
N ALA A 88 -6.22 10.30 9.03
CA ALA A 88 -7.01 11.53 8.97
C ALA A 88 -6.37 12.62 8.10
N ALA A 89 -5.05 12.79 8.17
CA ALA A 89 -4.32 13.78 7.39
C ALA A 89 -4.24 13.40 5.91
N VAL A 90 -3.99 12.11 5.59
CA VAL A 90 -3.98 11.62 4.21
C VAL A 90 -5.38 11.70 3.59
N ALA A 91 -6.45 11.33 4.31
CA ALA A 91 -7.83 11.48 3.85
C ALA A 91 -8.16 12.93 3.49
N ALA A 92 -7.79 13.88 4.37
CA ALA A 92 -8.00 15.30 4.12
C ALA A 92 -7.25 15.78 2.87
N HIS A 93 -6.01 15.35 2.68
CA HIS A 93 -5.22 15.70 1.49
C HIS A 93 -5.84 15.13 0.20
N LEU A 94 -6.19 13.85 0.16
CA LEU A 94 -6.85 13.24 -1.01
C LEU A 94 -8.14 13.98 -1.38
N LYS A 95 -8.98 14.32 -0.40
CA LYS A 95 -10.20 15.10 -0.63
C LYS A 95 -9.94 16.51 -1.14
N SER A 96 -8.88 17.16 -0.69
CA SER A 96 -8.51 18.50 -1.20
C SER A 96 -8.15 18.50 -2.69
N LEU A 97 -7.77 17.33 -3.24
CA LEU A 97 -7.51 17.11 -4.66
C LEU A 97 -8.76 16.66 -5.45
N GLY A 98 -9.93 16.59 -4.83
CA GLY A 98 -11.16 16.11 -5.46
C GLY A 98 -11.24 14.57 -5.59
N LEU A 99 -10.37 13.84 -4.88
CA LEU A 99 -10.39 12.38 -4.80
C LEU A 99 -11.28 11.90 -3.66
N SER A 100 -11.73 10.65 -3.72
CA SER A 100 -12.60 10.07 -2.71
C SER A 100 -11.80 9.31 -1.65
N ALA A 101 -11.63 9.94 -0.50
CA ALA A 101 -11.32 9.30 0.78
C ALA A 101 -12.52 9.47 1.72
N PRO A 102 -12.76 8.57 2.69
CA PRO A 102 -13.91 8.66 3.57
C PRO A 102 -13.97 9.99 4.33
N GLU A 103 -15.16 10.59 4.44
CA GLU A 103 -15.39 11.66 5.41
C GLU A 103 -15.16 11.13 6.83
N ILE A 104 -14.68 12.00 7.70
CA ILE A 104 -14.39 11.67 9.12
C ILE A 104 -15.23 12.57 10.01
N PRO A 105 -16.53 12.25 10.24
CA PRO A 105 -17.41 13.10 11.03
C PRO A 105 -17.05 13.20 12.51
N ALA A 106 -16.34 12.21 13.05
CA ALA A 106 -15.82 12.25 14.41
C ALA A 106 -14.49 11.51 14.53
N LEU A 107 -13.60 12.03 15.38
CA LEU A 107 -12.27 11.49 15.62
C LEU A 107 -11.86 11.65 17.08
N ASP A 108 -11.43 10.57 17.70
CA ASP A 108 -10.71 10.56 18.99
C ASP A 108 -9.30 10.00 18.75
N ALA A 109 -8.38 10.90 18.41
CA ALA A 109 -7.01 10.53 18.08
C ALA A 109 -6.27 9.91 19.29
N ALA A 110 -6.55 10.39 20.50
CA ALA A 110 -5.90 9.88 21.71
C ALA A 110 -6.23 8.40 21.97
N ASN A 111 -7.46 8.00 21.67
CA ASN A 111 -7.92 6.62 21.82
C ASN A 111 -7.90 5.82 20.51
N GLY A 112 -7.54 6.43 19.37
CA GLY A 112 -7.48 5.76 18.08
C GLY A 112 -8.85 5.30 17.59
N LEU A 113 -9.88 6.14 17.72
CA LEU A 113 -11.24 5.88 17.25
C LEU A 113 -11.67 6.92 16.22
N ALA A 114 -12.28 6.48 15.13
CA ALA A 114 -12.87 7.37 14.14
C ALA A 114 -14.21 6.84 13.64
N LEU A 115 -15.12 7.78 13.37
CA LEU A 115 -16.25 7.52 12.48
C LEU A 115 -15.87 7.90 11.07
N LEU A 116 -16.19 7.04 10.12
CA LEU A 116 -15.89 7.22 8.71
C LEU A 116 -17.17 7.12 7.88
N GLU A 117 -17.18 7.80 6.75
CA GLU A 117 -18.17 7.54 5.70
C GLU A 117 -18.11 6.05 5.30
N ASP A 118 -19.28 5.45 5.16
CA ASP A 118 -19.40 4.08 4.64
C ASP A 118 -19.50 4.11 3.11
N PHE A 119 -18.43 3.73 2.43
CA PHE A 119 -18.42 3.61 0.96
C PHE A 119 -19.17 2.39 0.42
N GLY A 120 -19.71 1.55 1.31
CA GLY A 120 -20.36 0.29 0.93
C GLY A 120 -19.37 -0.84 0.66
N ASP A 121 -19.81 -1.84 -0.11
CA ASP A 121 -19.09 -3.11 -0.28
C ASP A 121 -18.59 -3.34 -1.71
N ALA A 122 -18.68 -2.33 -2.59
CA ALA A 122 -18.30 -2.45 -4.00
C ALA A 122 -16.77 -2.34 -4.21
N LEU A 123 -15.99 -3.15 -3.47
CA LEU A 123 -14.56 -3.29 -3.73
C LEU A 123 -14.33 -3.71 -5.18
N PHE A 124 -13.34 -3.11 -5.86
CA PHE A 124 -13.02 -3.46 -7.25
C PHE A 124 -12.82 -4.97 -7.41
N ALA A 125 -12.05 -5.60 -6.52
CA ALA A 125 -11.84 -7.04 -6.55
C ALA A 125 -13.16 -7.81 -6.55
N ARG A 126 -14.09 -7.46 -5.66
CA ARG A 126 -15.39 -8.14 -5.52
C ARG A 126 -16.30 -7.88 -6.72
N VAL A 127 -16.40 -6.61 -7.16
CA VAL A 127 -17.26 -6.25 -8.30
C VAL A 127 -16.83 -6.99 -9.57
N ILE A 128 -15.52 -7.18 -9.76
CA ILE A 128 -14.97 -7.94 -10.89
C ILE A 128 -15.19 -9.45 -10.72
N GLU A 129 -15.03 -10.00 -9.51
CA GLU A 129 -15.33 -11.39 -9.22
C GLU A 129 -16.82 -11.71 -9.47
N ASP A 130 -17.70 -10.75 -9.22
CA ASP A 130 -19.14 -10.84 -9.51
C ASP A 130 -19.49 -10.68 -11.00
N GLY A 131 -18.47 -10.50 -11.86
CA GLY A 131 -18.61 -10.55 -13.32
C GLY A 131 -18.69 -9.18 -14.02
N ALA A 132 -18.37 -8.09 -13.34
CA ALA A 132 -18.24 -6.79 -14.00
C ALA A 132 -17.01 -6.75 -14.92
N ASP A 133 -17.12 -5.97 -16.01
CA ASP A 133 -15.97 -5.65 -16.86
C ASP A 133 -14.92 -4.88 -16.01
N GLU A 134 -13.70 -5.41 -15.97
CA GLU A 134 -12.60 -4.82 -15.21
C GLU A 134 -12.02 -3.56 -15.85
N THR A 135 -12.08 -3.45 -17.19
CA THR A 135 -11.45 -2.36 -17.95
C THR A 135 -11.90 -0.98 -17.48
N PRO A 136 -13.22 -0.66 -17.39
CA PRO A 136 -13.65 0.65 -16.92
C PRO A 136 -13.21 0.98 -15.50
N LEU A 137 -13.11 -0.02 -14.62
CA LEU A 137 -12.69 0.13 -13.23
C LEU A 137 -11.20 0.49 -13.15
N TYR A 138 -10.36 -0.25 -13.89
CA TYR A 138 -8.94 0.00 -13.93
C TYR A 138 -8.63 1.36 -14.57
N LEU A 139 -9.30 1.73 -15.67
CA LEU A 139 -9.11 3.04 -16.29
C LEU A 139 -9.54 4.17 -15.35
N ALA A 140 -10.62 4.01 -14.58
CA ALA A 140 -11.00 4.98 -13.56
C ALA A 140 -9.95 5.09 -12.44
N ALA A 141 -9.35 3.97 -12.01
CA ALA A 141 -8.27 3.98 -11.04
C ALA A 141 -7.02 4.71 -11.57
N ILE A 142 -6.68 4.52 -12.86
CA ILE A 142 -5.60 5.26 -13.53
C ILE A 142 -5.92 6.77 -13.61
N GLU A 143 -7.16 7.15 -13.88
CA GLU A 143 -7.58 8.55 -13.88
C GLU A 143 -7.43 9.19 -12.49
N ALA A 144 -7.80 8.45 -11.43
CA ALA A 144 -7.61 8.92 -10.06
C ALA A 144 -6.13 9.07 -9.68
N LEU A 145 -5.27 8.14 -10.09
CA LEU A 145 -3.81 8.28 -9.93
C LEU A 145 -3.25 9.46 -10.72
N ALA A 146 -3.73 9.67 -11.95
CA ALA A 146 -3.28 10.82 -12.75
C ALA A 146 -3.59 12.15 -12.05
N VAL A 147 -4.77 12.29 -11.43
CA VAL A 147 -5.15 13.47 -10.63
C VAL A 147 -4.22 13.61 -9.43
N LEU A 148 -3.98 12.54 -8.67
CA LEU A 148 -3.10 12.54 -7.52
C LEU A 148 -1.68 12.98 -7.90
N HIS A 149 -1.16 12.46 -9.00
CA HIS A 149 0.19 12.73 -9.47
C HIS A 149 0.33 14.09 -10.16
N GLU A 150 -0.75 14.62 -10.77
CA GLU A 150 -0.77 15.96 -11.38
C GLU A 150 -0.61 17.06 -10.33
N ALA A 151 -1.02 16.82 -9.09
CA ALA A 151 -0.76 17.71 -7.97
C ALA A 151 0.74 17.95 -7.71
N GLY A 152 1.61 17.11 -8.27
CA GLY A 152 3.08 17.23 -8.16
C GLY A 152 3.61 16.85 -6.79
N ALA A 153 4.67 17.51 -6.36
CA ALA A 153 5.30 17.23 -5.07
C ALA A 153 4.35 17.56 -3.91
N PRO A 154 3.98 16.56 -3.09
CA PRO A 154 3.09 16.78 -1.97
C PRO A 154 3.77 17.62 -0.87
N PRO A 155 3.00 18.27 0.01
CA PRO A 155 3.54 18.95 1.19
C PRO A 155 4.36 17.99 2.07
N GLU A 156 5.39 18.52 2.74
CA GLU A 156 6.16 17.71 3.72
C GLU A 156 5.33 17.36 4.96
N THR A 157 4.32 18.18 5.25
CA THR A 157 3.38 17.96 6.36
C THR A 157 1.97 18.04 5.82
N LEU A 158 1.19 16.99 6.08
CA LEU A 158 -0.24 16.94 5.80
C LEU A 158 -1.01 17.40 7.04
N HIS A 159 -2.12 18.13 6.82
CA HIS A 159 -2.97 18.63 7.88
C HIS A 159 -4.32 17.89 7.89
N GLY A 160 -4.74 17.43 9.05
CA GLY A 160 -6.00 16.72 9.21
C GLY A 160 -6.71 17.00 10.53
N PRO A 161 -7.92 16.50 10.71
CA PRO A 161 -8.67 16.74 11.95
C PRO A 161 -8.00 16.15 13.20
N GLY A 162 -7.09 15.19 13.03
CA GLY A 162 -6.30 14.60 14.11
C GLY A 162 -4.98 15.32 14.41
N GLY A 163 -4.68 16.40 13.68
CA GLY A 163 -3.41 17.14 13.76
C GLY A 163 -2.54 16.96 12.51
N ASP A 164 -1.31 17.41 12.62
CA ASP A 164 -0.32 17.39 11.56
C ASP A 164 0.32 16.01 11.44
N TRP A 165 0.59 15.59 10.19
CA TRP A 165 1.28 14.34 9.90
C TRP A 165 2.42 14.57 8.90
N PRO A 166 3.69 14.19 9.22
CA PRO A 166 4.80 14.29 8.27
C PRO A 166 4.64 13.26 7.16
N LEU A 167 4.60 13.71 5.91
CA LEU A 167 4.64 12.81 4.76
C LEU A 167 6.09 12.42 4.46
N LEU A 168 6.44 11.21 4.84
CA LEU A 168 7.80 10.70 4.69
C LEU A 168 8.09 10.32 3.23
N THR A 169 9.36 10.37 2.83
CA THR A 169 9.81 9.90 1.52
C THR A 169 10.13 8.41 1.56
N TYR A 170 9.72 7.66 0.55
CA TYR A 170 10.10 6.27 0.33
C TYR A 170 11.52 6.25 -0.25
N ASP A 171 12.47 6.48 0.64
CA ASP A 171 13.87 6.70 0.34
C ASP A 171 14.67 5.39 0.15
N GLU A 172 15.96 5.50 -0.12
CA GLU A 172 16.84 4.35 -0.35
C GLU A 172 16.78 3.33 0.79
N THR A 173 16.78 3.79 2.05
CA THR A 173 16.69 2.90 3.22
C THR A 173 15.38 2.11 3.24
N ALA A 174 14.27 2.76 2.91
CA ALA A 174 12.97 2.10 2.90
C ALA A 174 12.82 1.13 1.72
N LEU A 175 13.30 1.53 0.53
CA LEU A 175 13.30 0.68 -0.66
C LEU A 175 14.19 -0.54 -0.46
N GLN A 176 15.44 -0.34 -0.01
CA GLN A 176 16.37 -1.44 0.23
C GLN A 176 15.88 -2.36 1.35
N GLY A 177 15.39 -1.80 2.46
CA GLY A 177 14.82 -2.60 3.55
C GLY A 177 13.61 -3.41 3.11
N GLY A 178 12.81 -2.86 2.17
CA GLY A 178 11.73 -3.60 1.51
C GLY A 178 12.26 -4.81 0.73
N ALA A 179 13.24 -4.60 -0.14
CA ALA A 179 13.86 -5.67 -0.93
C ALA A 179 14.52 -6.74 -0.02
N ASP A 180 15.17 -6.30 1.05
CA ASP A 180 15.87 -7.20 1.99
C ASP A 180 14.94 -8.21 2.68
N LEU A 181 13.62 -7.95 2.76
CA LEU A 181 12.65 -8.94 3.24
C LEU A 181 12.72 -10.27 2.47
N PHE A 182 13.10 -10.22 1.20
CA PHE A 182 13.28 -11.41 0.38
C PHE A 182 14.38 -12.31 0.95
N VAL A 183 15.58 -11.78 1.10
CA VAL A 183 16.74 -12.53 1.59
C VAL A 183 16.62 -12.89 3.07
N ASP A 184 15.85 -12.12 3.83
CA ASP A 184 15.58 -12.39 5.25
C ASP A 184 14.61 -13.55 5.47
N TRP A 185 13.63 -13.74 4.59
CA TRP A 185 12.49 -14.62 4.87
C TRP A 185 12.31 -15.77 3.89
N LEU A 186 12.68 -15.64 2.62
CA LEU A 186 12.53 -16.76 1.68
C LEU A 186 13.37 -17.98 2.08
N PRO A 187 14.64 -17.85 2.53
CA PRO A 187 15.41 -18.98 3.02
C PRO A 187 14.78 -19.69 4.23
N LYS A 188 14.02 -18.97 5.04
CA LYS A 188 13.31 -19.56 6.19
C LYS A 188 12.03 -20.30 5.78
N LEU A 189 11.45 -19.93 4.66
CA LEU A 189 10.27 -20.60 4.11
C LEU A 189 10.66 -21.83 3.27
N ASP A 190 11.75 -21.72 2.51
CA ASP A 190 12.21 -22.76 1.58
C ASP A 190 13.71 -23.02 1.77
N GLY A 191 14.03 -24.12 2.41
CA GLY A 191 15.41 -24.48 2.73
C GLY A 191 16.29 -24.83 1.52
N ARG A 192 15.73 -24.81 0.29
CA ARG A 192 16.52 -24.92 -0.96
C ARG A 192 17.22 -23.61 -1.31
N VAL A 193 16.79 -22.50 -0.75
CA VAL A 193 17.40 -21.18 -0.91
C VAL A 193 18.37 -20.95 0.24
N SER A 194 19.66 -20.74 -0.10
CA SER A 194 20.68 -20.42 0.91
C SER A 194 21.38 -19.13 0.52
N VAL A 195 21.40 -18.18 1.44
CA VAL A 195 21.98 -16.85 1.22
C VAL A 195 22.93 -16.56 2.38
N ASP A 196 24.21 -16.43 2.09
CA ASP A 196 25.24 -16.04 3.03
C ASP A 196 25.49 -14.51 2.98
N ASP A 197 26.39 -14.03 3.84
CA ASP A 197 26.71 -12.60 3.92
C ASP A 197 27.26 -12.03 2.59
N ALA A 198 27.99 -12.82 1.83
CA ALA A 198 28.50 -12.40 0.53
C ALA A 198 27.35 -12.28 -0.49
N ALA A 199 26.44 -13.24 -0.51
CA ALA A 199 25.24 -13.16 -1.35
C ALA A 199 24.34 -11.97 -0.98
N ILE A 200 24.22 -11.61 0.31
CA ILE A 200 23.50 -10.42 0.76
C ILE A 200 24.19 -9.13 0.26
N ALA A 201 25.52 -9.08 0.32
CA ALA A 201 26.27 -7.92 -0.20
C ALA A 201 26.10 -7.77 -1.72
N ASP A 202 26.15 -8.89 -2.47
CA ASP A 202 25.89 -8.91 -3.92
C ASP A 202 24.43 -8.50 -4.23
N TRP A 203 23.45 -8.94 -3.43
CA TRP A 203 22.06 -8.55 -3.51
C TRP A 203 21.89 -7.04 -3.44
N ARG A 204 22.44 -6.41 -2.40
CA ARG A 204 22.36 -4.96 -2.20
C ARG A 204 23.06 -4.19 -3.32
N THR A 205 24.21 -4.70 -3.78
CA THR A 205 24.92 -4.12 -4.93
C THR A 205 24.11 -4.18 -6.21
N ALA A 206 23.42 -5.31 -6.46
CA ALA A 206 22.59 -5.48 -7.66
C ALA A 206 21.37 -4.55 -7.65
N TRP A 207 20.74 -4.32 -6.49
CA TRP A 207 19.58 -3.44 -6.35
C TRP A 207 19.93 -1.95 -6.25
N ALA A 208 21.15 -1.59 -5.90
CA ALA A 208 21.53 -0.20 -5.63
C ALA A 208 21.14 0.81 -6.73
N PRO A 209 21.30 0.53 -8.05
CA PRO A 209 20.88 1.46 -9.09
C PRO A 209 19.36 1.71 -9.11
N ILE A 210 18.56 0.65 -8.89
CA ILE A 210 17.10 0.72 -8.87
C ILE A 210 16.62 1.50 -7.64
N VAL A 211 17.21 1.20 -6.48
CA VAL A 211 16.94 1.89 -5.22
C VAL A 211 17.25 3.38 -5.35
N ALA A 212 18.41 3.73 -5.92
CA ALA A 212 18.82 5.12 -6.13
C ALA A 212 17.87 5.86 -7.09
N SER A 213 17.52 5.24 -8.23
CA SER A 213 16.57 5.82 -9.20
C SER A 213 15.20 6.03 -8.57
N GLY A 214 14.68 5.02 -7.86
CA GLY A 214 13.39 5.10 -7.18
C GLY A 214 13.32 6.20 -6.13
N ALA A 215 14.37 6.35 -5.33
CA ALA A 215 14.47 7.41 -4.33
C ALA A 215 14.60 8.80 -4.97
N ALA A 216 15.44 8.95 -5.99
CA ALA A 216 15.61 10.21 -6.72
C ALA A 216 14.36 10.64 -7.47
N GLY A 217 13.56 9.67 -8.00
CA GLY A 217 12.30 9.90 -8.69
C GLY A 217 11.09 10.11 -7.76
N ALA A 218 11.27 10.13 -6.44
CA ALA A 218 10.19 10.33 -5.47
C ALA A 218 9.62 11.76 -5.57
N SER A 219 8.62 11.94 -6.42
CA SER A 219 8.09 13.26 -6.81
C SER A 219 6.60 13.46 -6.57
N VAL A 220 5.86 12.40 -6.22
CA VAL A 220 4.41 12.44 -6.00
C VAL A 220 4.05 11.79 -4.67
N MET A 221 2.83 12.01 -4.20
CA MET A 221 2.25 11.19 -3.14
C MET A 221 1.85 9.85 -3.74
N ALA A 222 2.31 8.76 -3.14
CA ALA A 222 1.85 7.41 -3.42
C ALA A 222 0.95 6.90 -2.29
N HIS A 223 -0.15 6.27 -2.66
CA HIS A 223 -1.04 5.55 -1.76
C HIS A 223 -0.31 4.37 -1.10
N ARG A 224 0.62 3.76 -1.85
CA ARG A 224 1.50 2.67 -1.48
C ARG A 224 0.89 1.26 -1.56
N ASP A 225 -0.36 1.12 -1.18
CA ASP A 225 -1.10 -0.15 -1.28
C ASP A 225 -2.30 0.01 -2.24
N TYR A 226 -2.03 0.58 -3.43
CA TYR A 226 -3.03 0.90 -4.45
C TYR A 226 -3.34 -0.34 -5.31
N HIS A 227 -4.32 -1.12 -4.90
CA HIS A 227 -4.73 -2.35 -5.59
C HIS A 227 -6.25 -2.60 -5.43
N ALA A 228 -6.79 -3.54 -6.19
CA ALA A 228 -8.23 -3.76 -6.32
C ALA A 228 -8.98 -4.05 -5.00
N GLU A 229 -8.30 -4.56 -3.97
CA GLU A 229 -8.90 -4.79 -2.63
C GLU A 229 -8.96 -3.51 -1.77
N ASN A 230 -8.29 -2.42 -2.18
CA ASN A 230 -8.27 -1.13 -1.47
C ASN A 230 -8.98 -0.02 -2.24
N LEU A 231 -9.63 -0.36 -3.35
CA LEU A 231 -10.41 0.57 -4.17
C LEU A 231 -11.88 0.18 -4.17
N ILE A 232 -12.75 1.16 -3.97
CA ILE A 232 -14.22 0.98 -3.91
C ILE A 232 -14.84 1.71 -5.09
N TRP A 233 -15.72 1.04 -5.81
CA TRP A 233 -16.44 1.62 -6.93
C TRP A 233 -17.60 2.47 -6.44
N LEU A 234 -17.57 3.76 -6.76
CA LEU A 234 -18.58 4.77 -6.37
C LEU A 234 -19.23 5.36 -7.64
N PRO A 235 -20.09 4.60 -8.33
CA PRO A 235 -20.64 5.01 -9.63
C PRO A 235 -21.51 6.26 -9.56
N GLN A 236 -21.98 6.65 -8.37
CA GLN A 236 -22.79 7.86 -8.13
C GLN A 236 -21.94 9.14 -8.08
N ARG A 237 -20.60 9.04 -8.03
CA ARG A 237 -19.67 10.16 -8.06
C ARG A 237 -19.17 10.41 -9.49
N ASP A 238 -18.58 11.56 -9.74
CA ASP A 238 -18.10 11.95 -11.06
C ASP A 238 -16.57 11.89 -11.17
N GLY A 239 -16.08 11.65 -12.39
CA GLY A 239 -14.65 11.70 -12.72
C GLY A 239 -13.80 10.80 -11.83
N ALA A 240 -12.67 11.30 -11.37
CA ALA A 240 -11.74 10.60 -10.49
C ALA A 240 -12.34 10.26 -9.11
N ALA A 241 -13.37 10.99 -8.67
CA ALA A 241 -14.04 10.73 -7.41
C ALA A 241 -14.87 9.43 -7.42
N ARG A 242 -15.07 8.77 -8.57
CA ARG A 242 -15.70 7.44 -8.66
C ARG A 242 -14.87 6.33 -8.00
N VAL A 243 -13.61 6.60 -7.69
CA VAL A 243 -12.70 5.66 -7.04
C VAL A 243 -12.55 6.03 -5.58
N GLY A 244 -13.24 5.32 -4.70
CA GLY A 244 -13.05 5.43 -3.26
C GLY A 244 -11.77 4.73 -2.84
N MET A 245 -10.89 5.45 -2.15
CA MET A 245 -9.61 4.93 -1.67
C MET A 245 -9.71 4.62 -0.17
N ILE A 246 -9.19 3.47 0.24
CA ILE A 246 -9.07 3.04 1.64
C ILE A 246 -7.67 2.48 1.88
N ASP A 247 -7.28 2.34 3.13
CA ASP A 247 -5.98 1.77 3.56
C ASP A 247 -4.74 2.60 3.14
N PHE A 248 -4.89 3.90 3.04
CA PHE A 248 -3.87 4.86 2.56
C PHE A 248 -3.02 5.50 3.67
N GLN A 249 -3.16 5.11 4.95
CA GLN A 249 -2.44 5.75 6.07
C GLN A 249 -0.92 5.59 6.01
N ASP A 250 -0.44 4.63 5.24
CA ASP A 250 0.99 4.41 5.01
C ASP A 250 1.51 5.13 3.74
N ALA A 251 0.74 6.11 3.22
CA ALA A 251 1.14 6.94 2.09
C ALA A 251 2.48 7.61 2.34
N VAL A 252 3.25 7.76 1.26
CA VAL A 252 4.59 8.34 1.26
C VAL A 252 4.80 9.18 0.01
N ARG A 253 5.82 10.05 0.00
CA ARG A 253 6.34 10.57 -1.25
C ARG A 253 7.14 9.48 -1.93
N ALA A 254 6.79 9.11 -3.17
CA ALA A 254 7.46 8.04 -3.90
C ALA A 254 7.57 8.35 -5.40
N HIS A 255 8.21 7.44 -6.14
CA HIS A 255 8.20 7.46 -7.60
C HIS A 255 6.77 7.19 -8.12
N PRO A 256 6.29 7.93 -9.14
CA PRO A 256 4.90 7.79 -9.62
C PRO A 256 4.56 6.40 -10.19
N SER A 257 5.55 5.59 -10.54
CA SER A 257 5.29 4.21 -10.96
C SER A 257 4.87 3.28 -9.82
N TRP A 258 5.06 3.68 -8.53
CA TRP A 258 4.83 2.78 -7.39
C TRP A 258 3.39 2.27 -7.33
N ASP A 259 2.41 3.16 -7.39
CA ASP A 259 1.01 2.78 -7.33
C ASP A 259 0.51 2.14 -8.64
N LEU A 260 1.12 2.51 -9.77
CA LEU A 260 0.79 1.90 -11.06
C LEU A 260 1.12 0.41 -11.10
N HIS A 261 2.35 0.02 -10.73
CA HIS A 261 2.68 -1.41 -10.72
C HIS A 261 1.97 -2.16 -9.58
N SER A 262 1.68 -1.50 -8.45
CA SER A 262 0.89 -2.12 -7.37
C SER A 262 -0.53 -2.48 -7.83
N LEU A 263 -1.12 -1.66 -8.72
CA LEU A 263 -2.43 -1.90 -9.33
C LEU A 263 -2.36 -2.94 -10.46
N LEU A 264 -1.38 -2.79 -11.36
CA LEU A 264 -1.35 -3.53 -12.62
C LEU A 264 -0.65 -4.89 -12.50
N GLN A 265 0.21 -5.07 -11.49
CA GLN A 265 0.88 -6.33 -11.16
C GLN A 265 0.49 -6.79 -9.75
N ASP A 266 -0.83 -6.77 -9.49
CA ASP A 266 -1.42 -7.09 -8.18
C ASP A 266 -1.08 -8.53 -7.75
N ALA A 267 -0.68 -8.68 -6.49
CA ALA A 267 -0.35 -9.96 -5.89
C ALA A 267 -1.55 -10.92 -5.80
N ARG A 268 -2.77 -10.40 -5.73
CA ARG A 268 -3.98 -11.16 -5.39
C ARG A 268 -4.83 -11.54 -6.60
N ARG A 269 -4.70 -10.78 -7.71
CA ARG A 269 -5.44 -11.05 -8.93
C ARG A 269 -4.57 -10.90 -10.18
N ASP A 270 -4.95 -11.59 -11.24
CA ASP A 270 -4.29 -11.45 -12.54
C ASP A 270 -4.88 -10.23 -13.27
N VAL A 271 -4.01 -9.40 -13.81
CA VAL A 271 -4.33 -8.33 -14.74
C VAL A 271 -3.75 -8.75 -16.09
N SER A 272 -4.57 -8.68 -17.16
CA SER A 272 -4.08 -9.08 -18.47
C SER A 272 -3.03 -8.09 -18.99
N THR A 273 -2.07 -8.57 -19.76
CA THR A 273 -1.05 -7.71 -20.42
C THR A 273 -1.69 -6.66 -21.34
N ALA A 274 -2.85 -6.97 -21.91
CA ALA A 274 -3.59 -6.01 -22.74
C ALA A 274 -4.16 -4.88 -21.89
N LEU A 275 -4.75 -5.20 -20.74
CA LEU A 275 -5.28 -4.19 -19.81
C LEU A 275 -4.15 -3.38 -19.18
N GLU A 276 -3.03 -4.01 -18.80
CA GLU A 276 -1.85 -3.28 -18.30
C GLU A 276 -1.35 -2.26 -19.34
N ALA A 277 -1.23 -2.68 -20.62
CA ALA A 277 -0.81 -1.79 -21.70
C ALA A 277 -1.79 -0.62 -21.92
N GLU A 278 -3.09 -0.90 -21.96
CA GLU A 278 -4.13 0.12 -22.10
C GLU A 278 -4.14 1.12 -20.93
N ALA A 279 -4.00 0.62 -19.70
CA ALA A 279 -3.92 1.42 -18.49
C ALA A 279 -2.70 2.36 -18.49
N LEU A 280 -1.53 1.84 -18.87
CA LEU A 280 -0.31 2.64 -19.02
C LEU A 280 -0.44 3.67 -20.14
N ASP A 281 -1.01 3.31 -21.29
CA ASP A 281 -1.28 4.25 -22.38
C ASP A 281 -2.22 5.37 -21.91
N ARG A 282 -3.26 5.04 -21.16
CA ARG A 282 -4.17 6.02 -20.54
C ARG A 282 -3.44 6.94 -19.60
N TYR A 283 -2.56 6.40 -18.71
CA TYR A 283 -1.77 7.21 -17.80
C TYR A 283 -0.88 8.21 -18.53
N PHE A 284 -0.14 7.77 -19.55
CA PHE A 284 0.73 8.65 -20.34
C PHE A 284 -0.07 9.69 -21.14
N ALA A 285 -1.26 9.34 -21.63
CA ALA A 285 -2.15 10.30 -22.31
C ALA A 285 -2.60 11.42 -21.36
N LEU A 286 -2.84 11.10 -20.08
CA LEU A 286 -3.20 12.05 -19.02
C LEU A 286 -1.98 12.84 -18.50
N ARG A 287 -0.76 12.35 -18.70
CA ARG A 287 0.49 12.94 -18.21
C ARG A 287 1.51 13.12 -19.35
N PRO A 288 1.22 13.98 -20.36
CA PRO A 288 1.99 14.06 -21.62
C PRO A 288 3.43 14.58 -21.44
N GLY A 289 3.78 15.15 -20.29
CA GLY A 289 5.15 15.65 -20.00
C GLY A 289 6.15 14.58 -19.54
N ILE A 290 5.72 13.32 -19.38
CA ILE A 290 6.58 12.25 -18.88
C ILE A 290 7.38 11.63 -20.03
N ASP A 291 8.71 11.48 -19.85
CA ASP A 291 9.52 10.63 -20.73
C ASP A 291 9.13 9.16 -20.51
N ARG A 292 8.35 8.63 -21.46
CA ARG A 292 7.81 7.27 -21.38
C ARG A 292 8.91 6.21 -21.28
N ALA A 293 10.01 6.36 -22.01
CA ALA A 293 11.07 5.35 -22.04
C ALA A 293 11.80 5.28 -20.70
N ALA A 294 12.19 6.43 -20.13
CA ALA A 294 12.78 6.51 -18.81
C ALA A 294 11.83 6.01 -17.72
N PHE A 295 10.57 6.44 -17.77
CA PHE A 295 9.54 6.01 -16.83
C PHE A 295 9.32 4.49 -16.84
N MET A 296 9.27 3.85 -17.99
CA MET A 296 9.07 2.40 -18.10
C MET A 296 10.28 1.60 -17.61
N ALA A 297 11.48 2.14 -17.70
CA ALA A 297 12.66 1.53 -17.07
C ALA A 297 12.56 1.55 -15.54
N ASP A 298 12.16 2.68 -14.96
CA ASP A 298 11.93 2.81 -13.52
C ASP A 298 10.72 1.96 -13.07
N TYR A 299 9.64 1.92 -13.88
CA TYR A 299 8.47 1.06 -13.63
C TYR A 299 8.88 -0.40 -13.46
N ALA A 300 9.60 -0.97 -14.42
CA ALA A 300 10.03 -2.36 -14.36
C ALA A 300 10.99 -2.62 -13.19
N GLY A 301 11.93 -1.69 -12.94
CA GLY A 301 12.88 -1.80 -11.82
C GLY A 301 12.19 -1.81 -10.46
N LEU A 302 11.29 -0.85 -10.24
CA LEU A 302 10.57 -0.72 -8.97
C LEU A 302 9.49 -1.81 -8.80
N ALA A 303 8.86 -2.27 -9.89
CA ALA A 303 7.97 -3.42 -9.87
C ALA A 303 8.72 -4.68 -9.40
N ALA A 304 9.85 -4.99 -10.01
CA ALA A 304 10.67 -6.14 -9.62
C ALA A 304 11.11 -6.05 -8.15
N LEU A 305 11.48 -4.84 -7.67
CA LEU A 305 11.84 -4.62 -6.27
C LEU A 305 10.64 -4.87 -5.34
N ASN A 306 9.46 -4.36 -5.71
CA ASN A 306 8.24 -4.55 -4.91
C ASN A 306 7.80 -6.02 -4.90
N GLU A 307 7.94 -6.74 -6.00
CA GLU A 307 7.62 -8.17 -6.08
C GLU A 307 8.55 -9.01 -5.20
N ALA A 308 9.84 -8.72 -5.20
CA ALA A 308 10.78 -9.34 -4.27
C ALA A 308 10.38 -9.02 -2.81
N ARG A 309 10.01 -7.77 -2.50
CA ARG A 309 9.48 -7.36 -1.20
C ARG A 309 8.23 -8.17 -0.82
N ILE A 310 7.26 -8.31 -1.73
CA ILE A 310 5.99 -9.03 -1.48
C ILE A 310 6.25 -10.52 -1.26
N ILE A 311 7.13 -11.15 -2.05
CA ILE A 311 7.56 -12.54 -1.83
C ILE A 311 8.14 -12.69 -0.42
N GLY A 312 9.00 -11.76 0.02
CA GLY A 312 9.57 -11.74 1.37
C GLY A 312 8.49 -11.56 2.46
N ILE A 313 7.50 -10.67 2.24
CA ILE A 313 6.36 -10.49 3.14
C ILE A 313 5.55 -11.79 3.24
N PHE A 314 5.21 -12.44 2.12
CA PHE A 314 4.45 -13.68 2.14
C PHE A 314 5.25 -14.81 2.80
N ALA A 315 6.55 -14.90 2.51
CA ALA A 315 7.42 -15.85 3.20
C ALA A 315 7.39 -15.65 4.73
N ARG A 316 7.46 -14.40 5.21
CA ARG A 316 7.35 -14.05 6.62
C ARG A 316 5.99 -14.46 7.20
N LEU A 317 4.89 -14.10 6.53
CA LEU A 317 3.54 -14.41 6.98
C LEU A 317 3.30 -15.93 7.07
N ILE A 318 3.90 -16.71 6.16
CA ILE A 318 3.80 -18.18 6.19
C ILE A 318 4.69 -18.76 7.27
N ALA A 319 5.98 -18.42 7.29
CA ALA A 319 6.99 -19.07 8.13
C ALA A 319 6.91 -18.61 9.60
N ARG A 320 6.68 -17.30 9.85
CA ARG A 320 6.64 -16.74 11.20
C ARG A 320 5.23 -16.70 11.78
N ASP A 321 4.25 -16.25 10.99
CA ASP A 321 2.91 -15.92 11.49
C ASP A 321 1.91 -17.07 11.30
N GLY A 322 2.34 -18.21 10.69
CA GLY A 322 1.52 -19.41 10.53
C GLY A 322 0.30 -19.20 9.62
N LYS A 323 0.43 -18.34 8.58
CA LYS A 323 -0.66 -18.00 7.65
C LYS A 323 -0.44 -18.67 6.27
N PRO A 324 -0.67 -19.99 6.12
CA PRO A 324 -0.35 -20.73 4.88
C PRO A 324 -1.14 -20.27 3.65
N ARG A 325 -2.25 -19.56 3.85
CA ARG A 325 -3.09 -19.01 2.75
C ARG A 325 -2.29 -18.12 1.77
N TYR A 326 -1.23 -17.47 2.22
CA TYR A 326 -0.41 -16.61 1.36
C TYR A 326 0.43 -17.38 0.34
N ARG A 327 0.60 -18.70 0.50
CA ARG A 327 1.35 -19.54 -0.44
C ARG A 327 0.75 -19.52 -1.85
N GLN A 328 -0.58 -19.40 -1.96
CA GLN A 328 -1.27 -19.37 -3.25
C GLN A 328 -0.90 -18.16 -4.14
N PHE A 329 -0.37 -17.08 -3.55
CA PHE A 329 0.00 -15.88 -4.28
C PHE A 329 1.44 -15.90 -4.80
N LEU A 330 2.31 -16.76 -4.25
CA LEU A 330 3.72 -16.82 -4.64
C LEU A 330 3.94 -17.09 -6.13
N PRO A 331 3.24 -18.04 -6.80
CA PRO A 331 3.45 -18.29 -8.23
C PRO A 331 3.18 -17.04 -9.09
N ARG A 332 2.18 -16.23 -8.73
CA ARG A 332 1.89 -14.97 -9.45
C ARG A 332 3.02 -13.97 -9.28
N MET A 333 3.51 -13.77 -8.05
CA MET A 333 4.62 -12.86 -7.79
C MET A 333 5.89 -13.29 -8.52
N TRP A 334 6.18 -14.59 -8.59
CA TRP A 334 7.28 -15.09 -9.36
C TRP A 334 7.14 -14.84 -10.88
N ARG A 335 5.94 -14.97 -11.43
CA ARG A 335 5.69 -14.64 -12.85
C ARG A 335 5.97 -13.17 -13.14
N HIS A 336 5.46 -12.25 -12.30
CA HIS A 336 5.71 -10.82 -12.48
C HIS A 336 7.19 -10.49 -12.33
N LEU A 337 7.83 -10.97 -11.27
CA LEU A 337 9.26 -10.76 -11.04
C LEU A 337 10.09 -11.26 -12.23
N ASN A 338 9.87 -12.48 -12.69
CA ASN A 338 10.60 -13.04 -13.83
C ASN A 338 10.40 -12.20 -15.10
N ALA A 339 9.17 -11.76 -15.39
CA ALA A 339 8.89 -10.91 -16.55
C ALA A 339 9.62 -9.55 -16.46
N ASN A 340 9.67 -8.94 -15.27
CA ASN A 340 10.40 -7.69 -15.09
C ASN A 340 11.93 -7.90 -15.18
N LEU A 341 12.45 -9.01 -14.68
CA LEU A 341 13.88 -9.34 -14.74
C LEU A 341 14.43 -9.52 -16.19
N ASP A 342 13.56 -9.68 -17.19
CA ASP A 342 13.95 -9.70 -18.61
C ASP A 342 14.42 -8.32 -19.11
N GLN A 343 14.19 -7.25 -18.36
CA GLN A 343 14.66 -5.91 -18.73
C GLN A 343 16.18 -5.80 -18.60
N PRO A 344 16.88 -5.26 -19.62
CA PRO A 344 18.34 -5.19 -19.62
C PRO A 344 18.95 -4.51 -18.40
N ALA A 345 18.29 -3.47 -17.87
CA ALA A 345 18.75 -2.74 -16.67
C ALA A 345 18.76 -3.62 -15.42
N LEU A 346 17.94 -4.69 -15.38
CA LEU A 346 17.84 -5.63 -14.27
C LEU A 346 18.75 -6.86 -14.41
N ALA A 347 19.60 -6.93 -15.44
CA ALA A 347 20.50 -8.05 -15.64
C ALA A 347 21.41 -8.38 -14.43
N PRO A 348 21.91 -7.42 -13.61
CA PRO A 348 22.65 -7.75 -12.38
C PRO A 348 21.76 -8.48 -11.36
N VAL A 349 20.51 -8.05 -11.22
CA VAL A 349 19.53 -8.66 -10.31
C VAL A 349 19.15 -10.04 -10.81
N ALA A 350 18.85 -10.21 -12.11
CA ALA A 350 18.55 -11.51 -12.73
C ALA A 350 19.66 -12.53 -12.48
N ARG A 351 20.93 -12.13 -12.68
CA ARG A 351 22.08 -13.01 -12.39
C ARG A 351 22.18 -13.42 -10.92
N TRP A 352 21.80 -12.52 -10.00
CA TRP A 352 21.75 -12.88 -8.59
C TRP A 352 20.70 -13.96 -8.33
N PHE A 353 19.48 -13.80 -8.87
CA PHE A 353 18.42 -14.80 -8.76
C PHE A 353 18.85 -16.15 -9.37
N ASP A 354 19.47 -16.15 -10.55
CA ASP A 354 19.93 -17.37 -11.23
C ASP A 354 20.99 -18.15 -10.43
N ARG A 355 21.80 -17.43 -9.66
CA ARG A 355 22.85 -18.02 -8.82
C ARG A 355 22.33 -18.57 -7.50
N HIS A 356 21.38 -17.89 -6.87
CA HIS A 356 21.01 -18.12 -5.47
C HIS A 356 19.62 -18.71 -5.26
N VAL A 357 18.75 -18.68 -6.26
CA VAL A 357 17.37 -19.17 -6.14
C VAL A 357 17.12 -20.23 -7.21
N PRO A 358 16.97 -21.51 -6.83
CA PRO A 358 16.68 -22.60 -7.78
C PRO A 358 15.44 -22.30 -8.63
N ALA A 359 15.46 -22.72 -9.91
CA ALA A 359 14.34 -22.47 -10.83
C ALA A 359 13.02 -23.07 -10.32
N GLU A 360 13.09 -24.21 -9.61
CA GLU A 360 11.94 -24.90 -9.03
C GLU A 360 11.30 -24.16 -7.85
N VAL A 361 11.98 -23.14 -7.29
CA VAL A 361 11.43 -22.26 -6.26
C VAL A 361 10.70 -21.09 -6.90
N ARG A 362 11.08 -20.74 -8.15
CA ARG A 362 10.56 -19.61 -8.91
C ARG A 362 9.36 -19.97 -9.83
N ALA A 363 8.88 -21.20 -9.76
CA ALA A 363 7.79 -21.74 -10.60
C ALA A 363 6.41 -21.54 -9.96
#